data_58ddd225b2aa0242522903d02c743c99
#
_entry.id   58ddd225b2aa0242522903d02c743c99
#
_cell.length_a   1.000
_cell.length_b   1.000
_cell.length_c   1.000
_cell.angle_alpha   90.00
_cell.angle_beta   90.00
_cell.angle_gamma   90.00
#
_symmetry.space_group_name_H-M   'P 1'
#
loop_
_entity.id
_entity.type
_entity.pdbx_description
1 polymer ?
#
loop_
_entity_poly.entity_id
_entity_poly.type
_entity_poly.pdbx_seq_one_letter_code
_entity_poly.pdbx_strand_id
1 'polypeptide(L)'
;EAQRHIARELNLPDPSTIAFSPNTHDFLVRIFSAIPKRPVRVLATDGEFHSFRRQMARWVEAGEAILTSVSADELAATAQAGEFDLIFASHVLFNSGAIITDLEVLAALAKPEGPWVVIDGYHGFMGVETDLSAIAHRVFYVSGGYKYAMAGEGVCFLHAPPEFAPRPVITGWYAAFEDLALPPGAVGYAQDGGRFLGSTFDPSGLYRLNAVRRMLDAEGLTTAKISAYVAKLQKHFIDANSLPDFDLLNPFGTGNHARFLAYKGPDAAALHAQLESRNVITDVRSDVLRIGFGLYQDAEDVDRLVEILRAR
;
A
#
# COMPACT_ATOMS: atom_id res chain seq x y z
N GLU A 1 -19.73 5.43 -5.95
CA GLU A 1 -19.11 4.83 -7.14
C GLU A 1 -17.70 4.34 -6.80
N ALA A 2 -16.82 5.19 -6.27
CA ALA A 2 -15.43 4.83 -5.93
C ALA A 2 -15.35 3.60 -5.00
N GLN A 3 -16.18 3.52 -3.96
CA GLN A 3 -16.25 2.35 -3.07
C GLN A 3 -16.51 1.05 -3.86
N ARG A 4 -17.46 1.08 -4.81
CA ARG A 4 -17.76 -0.10 -5.64
C ARG A 4 -16.62 -0.49 -6.57
N HIS A 5 -15.89 0.48 -7.13
CA HIS A 5 -14.70 0.20 -7.94
C HIS A 5 -13.61 -0.48 -7.12
N ILE A 6 -13.33 0.04 -5.93
CA ILE A 6 -12.32 -0.50 -5.03
C ILE A 6 -12.73 -1.89 -4.52
N ALA A 7 -13.98 -2.04 -4.09
CA ALA A 7 -14.49 -3.32 -3.60
C ALA A 7 -14.39 -4.42 -4.68
N ARG A 8 -14.73 -4.10 -5.94
CA ARG A 8 -14.57 -5.03 -7.05
C ARG A 8 -13.12 -5.40 -7.30
N GLU A 9 -12.21 -4.42 -7.25
CA GLU A 9 -10.78 -4.65 -7.48
C GLU A 9 -10.13 -5.54 -6.42
N LEU A 10 -10.61 -5.47 -5.19
CA LEU A 10 -10.08 -6.21 -4.04
C LEU A 10 -10.95 -7.43 -3.66
N ASN A 11 -12.01 -7.72 -4.41
CA ASN A 11 -13.01 -8.74 -4.12
C ASN A 11 -13.61 -8.60 -2.70
N LEU A 12 -13.86 -7.36 -2.25
CA LEU A 12 -14.50 -7.10 -0.98
C LEU A 12 -16.01 -7.38 -1.07
N PRO A 13 -16.59 -8.09 -0.10
CA PRO A 13 -18.01 -8.44 -0.14
C PRO A 13 -18.94 -7.23 0.07
N ASP A 14 -18.46 -6.19 0.76
CA ASP A 14 -19.25 -5.02 1.10
C ASP A 14 -18.47 -3.72 0.84
N PRO A 15 -18.89 -2.89 -0.15
CA PRO A 15 -18.28 -1.61 -0.42
C PRO A 15 -18.42 -0.58 0.71
N SER A 16 -19.38 -0.71 1.61
CA SER A 16 -19.59 0.23 2.73
C SER A 16 -18.48 0.19 3.77
N THR A 17 -17.67 -0.87 3.78
CA THR A 17 -16.47 -0.98 4.63
C THR A 17 -15.36 0.00 4.24
N ILE A 18 -15.51 0.73 3.12
CA ILE A 18 -14.48 1.62 2.59
C ILE A 18 -14.73 3.05 3.02
N ALA A 19 -13.74 3.65 3.69
CA ALA A 19 -13.65 5.06 3.99
C ALA A 19 -12.57 5.75 3.15
N PHE A 20 -12.69 7.08 2.97
CA PHE A 20 -11.73 7.89 2.21
C PHE A 20 -11.04 8.93 3.08
N SER A 21 -9.79 9.26 2.71
CA SER A 21 -8.98 10.31 3.32
C SER A 21 -8.02 10.88 2.28
N PRO A 22 -7.49 12.10 2.45
CA PRO A 22 -6.47 12.65 1.56
C PRO A 22 -5.19 11.81 1.47
N ASN A 23 -4.84 11.08 2.53
CA ASN A 23 -3.60 10.30 2.63
C ASN A 23 -3.77 9.08 3.57
N THR A 24 -2.89 8.09 3.43
CA THR A 24 -2.91 6.88 4.28
C THR A 24 -2.43 7.14 5.70
N HIS A 25 -1.66 8.21 5.93
CA HIS A 25 -1.18 8.58 7.26
C HIS A 25 -2.34 8.86 8.23
N ASP A 26 -3.39 9.55 7.76
CA ASP A 26 -4.59 9.79 8.56
C ASP A 26 -5.23 8.48 9.05
N PHE A 27 -5.29 7.47 8.21
CA PHE A 27 -5.84 6.17 8.60
C PHE A 27 -4.95 5.45 9.60
N LEU A 28 -3.62 5.47 9.41
CA LEU A 28 -2.68 4.91 10.38
C LEU A 28 -2.91 5.51 11.78
N VAL A 29 -3.01 6.85 11.85
CA VAL A 29 -3.21 7.56 13.13
C VAL A 29 -4.57 7.20 13.75
N ARG A 30 -5.63 7.10 12.95
CA ARG A 30 -6.96 6.75 13.44
C ARG A 30 -7.04 5.31 13.91
N ILE A 31 -6.49 4.35 13.17
CA ILE A 31 -6.43 2.94 13.58
C ILE A 31 -5.64 2.82 14.90
N PHE A 32 -4.44 3.40 14.96
CA PHE A 32 -3.62 3.38 16.18
C PHE A 32 -4.36 4.00 17.38
N SER A 33 -5.07 5.10 17.15
CA SER A 33 -5.83 5.79 18.21
C SER A 33 -6.96 4.94 18.78
N ALA A 34 -7.49 4.00 18.00
CA ALA A 34 -8.59 3.14 18.42
C ALA A 34 -8.15 1.96 19.29
N ILE A 35 -6.85 1.64 19.35
CA ILE A 35 -6.31 0.60 20.21
C ILE A 35 -6.31 1.13 21.66
N PRO A 36 -7.03 0.50 22.60
CA PRO A 36 -7.20 1.07 23.96
C PRO A 36 -5.97 0.92 24.84
N LYS A 37 -5.10 -0.03 24.53
CA LYS A 37 -3.93 -0.38 25.34
C LYS A 37 -2.74 0.53 25.06
N ARG A 38 -1.98 0.91 26.08
CA ARG A 38 -0.73 1.65 25.96
C ARG A 38 0.32 1.06 26.91
N PRO A 39 1.60 0.98 26.48
CA PRO A 39 2.05 1.16 25.09
C PRO A 39 1.50 0.07 24.16
N VAL A 40 1.24 0.43 22.89
CA VAL A 40 0.82 -0.52 21.84
C VAL A 40 2.02 -1.35 21.43
N ARG A 41 1.94 -2.67 21.49
CA ARG A 41 2.98 -3.58 20.99
C ARG A 41 2.76 -3.77 19.48
N VAL A 42 3.68 -3.26 18.68
CA VAL A 42 3.58 -3.25 17.22
C VAL A 42 4.62 -4.18 16.62
N LEU A 43 4.20 -5.05 15.72
CA LEU A 43 5.07 -5.79 14.82
C LEU A 43 4.98 -5.18 13.43
N ALA A 44 6.12 -4.94 12.78
CA ALA A 44 6.18 -4.48 11.41
C ALA A 44 7.44 -4.98 10.70
N THR A 45 7.46 -4.86 9.36
CA THR A 45 8.69 -5.15 8.62
C THR A 45 9.69 -3.99 8.74
N ASP A 46 10.97 -4.27 8.55
CA ASP A 46 12.04 -3.28 8.46
C ASP A 46 11.98 -2.48 7.15
N GLY A 47 11.25 -2.98 6.16
CA GLY A 47 11.02 -2.39 4.85
C GLY A 47 9.81 -1.46 4.74
N GLU A 48 9.19 -1.05 5.85
CA GLU A 48 7.99 -0.20 5.81
C GLU A 48 8.27 1.21 5.30
N PHE A 49 7.23 1.84 4.71
CA PHE A 49 7.34 3.16 4.10
C PHE A 49 7.63 4.26 5.12
N HIS A 50 8.27 5.33 4.66
CA HIS A 50 8.75 6.45 5.49
C HIS A 50 7.70 7.06 6.42
N SER A 51 6.46 7.21 5.97
CA SER A 51 5.39 7.80 6.80
C SER A 51 5.09 6.93 8.02
N PHE A 52 5.00 5.61 7.84
CA PHE A 52 4.83 4.66 8.94
C PHE A 52 6.04 4.72 9.89
N ARG A 53 7.26 4.56 9.35
CA ARG A 53 8.49 4.53 10.15
C ARG A 53 8.67 5.77 11.01
N ARG A 54 8.46 6.96 10.41
CA ARG A 54 8.59 8.22 11.12
C ARG A 54 7.54 8.38 12.22
N GLN A 55 6.28 8.08 11.94
CA GLN A 55 5.21 8.18 12.93
C GLN A 55 5.41 7.15 14.06
N MET A 56 5.78 5.94 13.71
CA MET A 56 6.05 4.89 14.69
C MET A 56 7.22 5.24 15.60
N ALA A 57 8.33 5.73 15.04
CA ALA A 57 9.47 6.21 15.81
C ALA A 57 9.06 7.30 16.82
N ARG A 58 8.18 8.23 16.41
CA ARG A 58 7.70 9.28 17.31
C ARG A 58 6.79 8.74 18.43
N TRP A 59 5.97 7.72 18.13
CA TRP A 59 5.18 7.06 19.18
C TRP A 59 6.03 6.25 20.16
N VAL A 60 7.08 5.58 19.68
CA VAL A 60 8.05 4.89 20.55
C VAL A 60 8.78 5.89 21.45
N GLU A 61 9.25 7.01 20.90
CA GLU A 61 9.88 8.10 21.67
C GLU A 61 8.94 8.68 22.74
N ALA A 62 7.63 8.75 22.47
CA ALA A 62 6.62 9.23 23.39
C ALA A 62 6.17 8.17 24.42
N GLY A 63 6.65 6.93 24.35
CA GLY A 63 6.20 5.84 25.21
C GLY A 63 4.81 5.28 24.86
N GLU A 64 4.26 5.65 23.70
CA GLU A 64 2.94 5.22 23.23
C GLU A 64 2.97 3.85 22.52
N ALA A 65 4.14 3.45 22.02
CA ALA A 65 4.34 2.20 21.29
C ALA A 65 5.64 1.50 21.68
N ILE A 66 5.65 0.17 21.49
CA ILE A 66 6.84 -0.68 21.48
C ILE A 66 6.88 -1.34 20.11
N LEU A 67 7.93 -1.08 19.33
CA LEU A 67 8.08 -1.62 17.98
C LEU A 67 9.02 -2.81 17.97
N THR A 68 8.55 -3.94 17.43
CA THR A 68 9.36 -5.06 16.97
C THR A 68 9.43 -4.97 15.45
N SER A 69 10.64 -4.84 14.91
CA SER A 69 10.89 -4.72 13.46
C SER A 69 11.67 -5.95 13.01
N VAL A 70 11.19 -6.64 11.98
CA VAL A 70 11.77 -7.89 11.46
C VAL A 70 11.85 -7.84 9.93
N SER A 71 12.60 -8.76 9.34
CA SER A 71 12.58 -8.95 7.89
C SER A 71 11.21 -9.46 7.41
N ALA A 72 10.92 -9.27 6.12
CA ALA A 72 9.68 -9.76 5.52
C ALA A 72 9.48 -11.27 5.73
N ASP A 73 10.56 -12.03 5.59
CA ASP A 73 10.55 -13.50 5.70
C ASP A 73 10.29 -13.99 7.15
N GLU A 74 10.61 -13.16 8.14
CA GLU A 74 10.40 -13.48 9.57
C GLU A 74 9.04 -13.02 10.09
N LEU A 75 8.31 -12.18 9.35
CA LEU A 75 7.11 -11.51 9.82
C LEU A 75 6.05 -12.50 10.31
N ALA A 76 5.68 -13.49 9.50
CA ALA A 76 4.62 -14.44 9.84
C ALA A 76 5.01 -15.32 11.04
N ALA A 77 6.25 -15.81 11.10
CA ALA A 77 6.73 -16.62 12.19
C ALA A 77 6.80 -15.82 13.51
N THR A 78 7.28 -14.59 13.45
CA THR A 78 7.31 -13.69 14.63
C THR A 78 5.92 -13.33 15.10
N ALA A 79 4.99 -13.08 14.18
CA ALA A 79 3.59 -12.78 14.51
C ALA A 79 2.93 -13.96 15.25
N GLN A 80 3.19 -15.19 14.83
CA GLN A 80 2.64 -16.40 15.47
C GLN A 80 3.27 -16.69 16.83
N ALA A 81 4.55 -16.38 17.01
CA ALA A 81 5.29 -16.69 18.24
C ALA A 81 5.14 -15.61 19.33
N GLY A 82 4.83 -14.39 18.95
CA GLY A 82 4.78 -13.23 19.84
C GLY A 82 3.38 -12.81 20.24
N GLU A 83 3.33 -11.83 21.13
CA GLU A 83 2.09 -11.16 21.52
C GLU A 83 2.13 -9.69 21.09
N PHE A 84 1.31 -9.34 20.13
CA PHE A 84 1.22 -8.00 19.56
C PHE A 84 -0.22 -7.44 19.68
N ASP A 85 -0.34 -6.14 19.66
CA ASP A 85 -1.62 -5.44 19.66
C ASP A 85 -1.95 -4.95 18.22
N LEU A 86 -0.89 -4.69 17.43
CA LEU A 86 -0.95 -4.28 16.03
C LEU A 86 0.13 -4.98 15.20
N ILE A 87 -0.26 -5.55 14.07
CA ILE A 87 0.65 -6.07 13.04
C ILE A 87 0.46 -5.20 11.81
N PHE A 88 1.52 -4.57 11.33
CA PHE A 88 1.51 -3.70 10.15
C PHE A 88 2.46 -4.25 9.09
N ALA A 89 1.97 -4.43 7.87
CA ALA A 89 2.76 -4.96 6.78
C ALA A 89 2.43 -4.29 5.45
N SER A 90 3.43 -3.79 4.74
CA SER A 90 3.28 -3.42 3.33
C SER A 90 3.10 -4.68 2.49
N HIS A 91 2.03 -4.75 1.68
CA HIS A 91 1.80 -5.86 0.75
C HIS A 91 2.94 -6.01 -0.26
N VAL A 92 3.43 -4.89 -0.77
CA VAL A 92 4.62 -4.83 -1.63
C VAL A 92 5.61 -3.85 -1.02
N LEU A 93 6.79 -4.32 -0.64
CA LEU A 93 7.81 -3.49 -0.04
C LEU A 93 8.40 -2.49 -1.04
N PHE A 94 8.39 -1.22 -0.66
CA PHE A 94 8.74 -0.14 -1.59
C PHE A 94 10.23 -0.09 -1.98
N ASN A 95 11.12 -0.62 -1.15
CA ASN A 95 12.56 -0.65 -1.43
C ASN A 95 12.96 -1.82 -2.34
N SER A 96 12.48 -3.03 -2.00
CA SER A 96 12.91 -4.25 -2.64
C SER A 96 11.96 -4.76 -3.71
N GLY A 97 10.69 -4.34 -3.69
CA GLY A 97 9.64 -4.95 -4.51
C GLY A 97 9.25 -6.36 -4.05
N ALA A 98 9.72 -6.81 -2.88
CA ALA A 98 9.26 -8.07 -2.29
C ALA A 98 7.77 -8.01 -1.97
N ILE A 99 7.06 -9.10 -2.23
CA ILE A 99 5.62 -9.24 -1.97
C ILE A 99 5.45 -10.11 -0.74
N ILE A 100 4.71 -9.62 0.26
CA ILE A 100 4.28 -10.41 1.41
C ILE A 100 3.15 -11.34 0.95
N THR A 101 3.39 -12.64 0.95
CA THR A 101 2.43 -13.67 0.51
C THR A 101 1.60 -14.24 1.64
N ASP A 102 2.06 -14.13 2.89
CA ASP A 102 1.46 -14.77 4.07
C ASP A 102 0.33 -13.97 4.70
N LEU A 103 -0.41 -13.18 3.89
CA LEU A 103 -1.50 -12.32 4.38
C LEU A 103 -2.60 -13.12 5.10
N GLU A 104 -2.90 -14.33 4.64
CA GLU A 104 -3.89 -15.22 5.29
C GLU A 104 -3.39 -15.70 6.66
N VAL A 105 -2.10 -15.98 6.79
CA VAL A 105 -1.48 -16.37 8.08
C VAL A 105 -1.59 -15.22 9.08
N LEU A 106 -1.29 -13.99 8.66
CA LEU A 106 -1.43 -12.81 9.51
C LEU A 106 -2.91 -12.56 9.86
N ALA A 107 -3.80 -12.65 8.88
CA ALA A 107 -5.24 -12.45 9.08
C ALA A 107 -5.84 -13.47 10.07
N ALA A 108 -5.34 -14.71 10.08
CA ALA A 108 -5.80 -15.73 11.02
C ALA A 108 -5.55 -15.37 12.48
N LEU A 109 -4.57 -14.52 12.78
CA LEU A 109 -4.27 -14.04 14.13
C LEU A 109 -5.21 -12.90 14.57
N ALA A 110 -5.80 -12.17 13.62
CA ALA A 110 -6.57 -10.99 13.91
C ALA A 110 -7.91 -11.29 14.60
N LYS A 111 -8.25 -10.47 15.61
CA LYS A 111 -9.50 -10.53 16.38
C LYS A 111 -9.97 -9.10 16.69
N PRO A 112 -11.27 -8.87 16.92
CA PRO A 112 -11.78 -7.55 17.34
C PRO A 112 -11.08 -6.97 18.58
N GLU A 113 -10.68 -7.82 19.51
CA GLU A 113 -9.97 -7.43 20.76
C GLU A 113 -8.45 -7.28 20.56
N GLY A 114 -7.94 -7.66 19.38
CA GLY A 114 -6.51 -7.67 19.02
C GLY A 114 -5.89 -9.08 18.94
N PRO A 115 -4.78 -9.22 18.28
CA PRO A 115 -4.11 -8.17 17.50
C PRO A 115 -4.93 -7.71 16.30
N TRP A 116 -4.71 -6.47 15.87
CA TRP A 116 -5.22 -5.99 14.58
C TRP A 116 -4.16 -6.12 13.51
N VAL A 117 -4.58 -6.44 12.30
CA VAL A 117 -3.70 -6.56 11.13
C VAL A 117 -4.03 -5.47 10.14
N VAL A 118 -3.03 -4.65 9.81
CA VAL A 118 -3.12 -3.59 8.80
C VAL A 118 -2.20 -3.93 7.64
N ILE A 119 -2.75 -4.00 6.45
CA ILE A 119 -2.03 -4.22 5.20
C ILE A 119 -1.94 -2.90 4.47
N ASP A 120 -0.73 -2.39 4.24
CA ASP A 120 -0.47 -1.25 3.37
C ASP A 120 -0.34 -1.74 1.93
N GLY A 121 -1.40 -1.56 1.17
CA GLY A 121 -1.48 -1.94 -0.24
C GLY A 121 -1.05 -0.83 -1.21
N TYR A 122 -0.36 0.22 -0.78
CA TYR A 122 -0.09 1.37 -1.66
C TYR A 122 0.73 1.03 -2.92
N HIS A 123 1.62 0.03 -2.85
CA HIS A 123 2.31 -0.54 -4.00
C HIS A 123 1.65 -1.83 -4.53
N GLY A 124 0.63 -2.32 -3.85
CA GLY A 124 -0.13 -3.51 -4.24
C GLY A 124 -1.36 -3.18 -5.09
N PHE A 125 -2.18 -2.23 -4.64
CA PHE A 125 -3.47 -1.88 -5.25
C PHE A 125 -3.31 -1.53 -6.73
N MET A 126 -4.00 -2.28 -7.60
CA MET A 126 -3.89 -2.21 -9.06
C MET A 126 -2.46 -2.41 -9.62
N GLY A 127 -1.50 -2.73 -8.75
CA GLY A 127 -0.14 -3.10 -9.11
C GLY A 127 0.04 -4.60 -9.23
N VAL A 128 -0.55 -5.35 -8.31
CA VAL A 128 -0.61 -6.81 -8.32
C VAL A 128 -2.05 -7.26 -8.11
N GLU A 129 -2.41 -8.44 -8.62
CA GLU A 129 -3.73 -9.01 -8.34
C GLU A 129 -3.86 -9.28 -6.85
N THR A 130 -4.90 -8.72 -6.25
CA THR A 130 -5.13 -8.79 -4.80
C THR A 130 -6.56 -9.22 -4.55
N ASP A 131 -6.75 -10.39 -3.97
CA ASP A 131 -8.04 -10.92 -3.54
C ASP A 131 -8.10 -10.96 -2.01
N LEU A 132 -8.95 -10.12 -1.43
CA LEU A 132 -9.15 -10.06 0.01
C LEU A 132 -10.41 -10.82 0.47
N SER A 133 -11.15 -11.48 -0.42
CA SER A 133 -12.46 -12.08 -0.10
C SER A 133 -12.40 -13.02 1.11
N ALA A 134 -11.36 -13.82 1.23
CA ALA A 134 -11.19 -14.76 2.33
C ALA A 134 -10.83 -14.07 3.68
N ILE A 135 -10.20 -12.92 3.65
CA ILE A 135 -9.63 -12.25 4.85
C ILE A 135 -10.23 -10.86 5.14
N ALA A 136 -11.09 -10.34 4.26
CA ALA A 136 -11.66 -8.99 4.39
C ALA A 136 -12.32 -8.74 5.75
N HIS A 137 -12.91 -9.75 6.37
CA HIS A 137 -13.57 -9.65 7.66
C HIS A 137 -12.61 -9.54 8.86
N ARG A 138 -11.29 -9.59 8.62
CA ARG A 138 -10.26 -9.63 9.68
C ARG A 138 -9.17 -8.57 9.55
N VAL A 139 -8.96 -8.02 8.34
CA VAL A 139 -7.83 -7.14 8.09
C VAL A 139 -8.27 -5.73 7.73
N PHE A 140 -7.51 -4.75 8.16
CA PHE A 140 -7.55 -3.42 7.58
C PHE A 140 -6.67 -3.41 6.33
N TYR A 141 -7.14 -2.75 5.27
CA TYR A 141 -6.35 -2.55 4.07
C TYR A 141 -6.34 -1.07 3.71
N VAL A 142 -5.18 -0.45 3.72
CA VAL A 142 -5.00 0.96 3.36
C VAL A 142 -4.30 1.09 2.01
N SER A 143 -4.75 1.99 1.16
CA SER A 143 -4.10 2.28 -0.11
C SER A 143 -4.52 3.63 -0.66
N GLY A 144 -4.10 3.94 -1.90
CA GLY A 144 -4.43 5.19 -2.56
C GLY A 144 -4.32 5.15 -4.07
N GLY A 145 -4.81 6.21 -4.70
CA GLY A 145 -4.92 6.32 -6.14
C GLY A 145 -3.69 6.84 -6.88
N TYR A 146 -2.67 7.29 -6.18
CA TYR A 146 -1.53 8.00 -6.77
C TYR A 146 -0.69 7.14 -7.72
N LYS A 147 -0.42 5.89 -7.34
CA LYS A 147 0.48 5.01 -8.11
C LYS A 147 -0.25 4.31 -9.27
N TYR A 148 -0.47 3.02 -9.15
CA TYR A 148 -0.96 2.18 -10.25
C TYR A 148 -2.43 2.39 -10.59
N ALA A 149 -3.20 3.00 -9.69
CA ALA A 149 -4.56 3.42 -9.97
C ALA A 149 -4.64 4.73 -10.78
N MET A 150 -3.52 5.42 -11.01
CA MET A 150 -3.37 6.59 -11.88
C MET A 150 -4.37 7.73 -11.61
N ALA A 151 -4.87 7.83 -10.38
CA ALA A 151 -5.88 8.83 -10.01
C ALA A 151 -5.28 10.11 -9.40
N GLY A 152 -3.95 10.20 -9.28
CA GLY A 152 -3.25 11.33 -8.64
C GLY A 152 -3.38 11.34 -7.13
N GLU A 153 -2.88 12.40 -6.51
CA GLU A 153 -2.91 12.60 -5.05
C GLU A 153 -4.31 12.90 -4.52
N GLY A 154 -4.48 12.77 -3.22
CA GLY A 154 -5.68 13.17 -2.50
C GLY A 154 -6.81 12.13 -2.49
N VAL A 155 -6.57 10.93 -3.02
CA VAL A 155 -7.52 9.83 -2.95
C VAL A 155 -6.89 8.62 -2.31
N CYS A 156 -7.00 8.53 -0.98
CA CYS A 156 -6.63 7.33 -0.25
C CYS A 156 -7.87 6.70 0.39
N PHE A 157 -7.79 5.41 0.61
CA PHE A 157 -8.89 4.66 1.19
C PHE A 157 -8.41 3.66 2.23
N LEU A 158 -9.32 3.33 3.13
CA LEU A 158 -9.22 2.27 4.11
C LEU A 158 -10.40 1.32 3.89
N HIS A 159 -10.16 0.04 3.72
CA HIS A 159 -11.11 -1.01 4.05
C HIS A 159 -10.97 -1.32 5.54
N ALA A 160 -12.06 -1.22 6.29
CA ALA A 160 -12.13 -1.49 7.72
C ALA A 160 -13.03 -2.70 8.00
N PRO A 161 -12.50 -3.80 8.57
CA PRO A 161 -13.29 -4.99 8.82
C PRO A 161 -14.41 -4.69 9.83
N PRO A 162 -15.58 -5.32 9.69
CA PRO A 162 -16.67 -5.19 10.66
C PRO A 162 -16.20 -5.53 12.09
N GLU A 163 -16.80 -4.89 13.09
CA GLU A 163 -16.54 -5.11 14.52
C GLU A 163 -15.15 -4.68 15.04
N PHE A 164 -14.18 -4.43 14.14
CA PHE A 164 -12.86 -3.94 14.54
C PHE A 164 -12.85 -2.43 14.72
N ALA A 165 -12.15 -1.95 15.74
CA ALA A 165 -11.97 -0.53 16.04
C ALA A 165 -13.29 0.29 15.95
N PRO A 166 -14.32 -0.05 16.73
CA PRO A 166 -15.65 0.55 16.56
C PRO A 166 -15.68 2.04 16.91
N ARG A 167 -14.70 2.53 17.69
CA ARG A 167 -14.65 3.92 18.18
C ARG A 167 -13.25 4.51 18.13
N PRO A 168 -12.73 4.92 16.94
CA PRO A 168 -11.45 5.63 16.88
C PRO A 168 -11.45 6.90 17.74
N VAL A 169 -10.37 7.12 18.50
CA VAL A 169 -10.27 8.31 19.38
C VAL A 169 -10.01 9.56 18.53
N ILE A 170 -9.25 9.44 17.44
CA ILE A 170 -9.09 10.51 16.47
C ILE A 170 -10.25 10.42 15.48
N THR A 171 -11.21 11.32 15.63
CA THR A 171 -12.49 11.30 14.91
C THR A 171 -12.90 12.70 14.49
N GLY A 172 -13.99 12.80 13.73
CA GLY A 172 -14.60 14.06 13.31
C GLY A 172 -16.08 13.87 12.97
N TRP A 173 -16.76 14.93 12.61
CA TRP A 173 -18.21 14.93 12.41
C TRP A 173 -18.70 14.01 11.28
N TYR A 174 -17.85 13.72 10.30
CA TYR A 174 -18.16 12.79 9.20
C TYR A 174 -18.25 11.32 9.68
N ALA A 175 -17.63 10.97 10.81
CA ALA A 175 -17.69 9.62 11.37
C ALA A 175 -19.09 9.22 11.89
N ALA A 176 -19.98 10.19 12.04
CA ALA A 176 -21.38 9.98 12.44
C ALA A 176 -22.32 10.86 11.59
N PHE A 177 -22.10 10.93 10.30
CA PHE A 177 -22.82 11.86 9.41
C PHE A 177 -24.34 11.66 9.42
N GLU A 178 -24.81 10.42 9.60
CA GLU A 178 -26.23 10.12 9.67
C GLU A 178 -26.86 10.45 11.06
N ASP A 179 -26.01 10.66 12.08
CA ASP A 179 -26.42 10.91 13.45
C ASP A 179 -26.14 12.35 13.92
N LEU A 180 -26.18 13.33 13.02
CA LEU A 180 -25.92 14.74 13.35
C LEU A 180 -26.93 15.36 14.34
N ALA A 181 -28.05 14.67 14.60
CA ALA A 181 -29.08 15.07 15.54
C ALA A 181 -28.81 14.57 17.00
N LEU A 182 -27.65 13.95 17.26
CA LEU A 182 -27.30 13.53 18.61
C LEU A 182 -27.24 14.71 19.59
N PRO A 183 -27.60 14.49 20.86
CA PRO A 183 -27.51 15.53 21.89
C PRO A 183 -26.08 16.09 22.01
N PRO A 184 -25.91 17.37 22.39
CA PRO A 184 -24.59 17.94 22.64
C PRO A 184 -23.74 17.09 23.59
N GLY A 185 -22.49 16.78 23.18
CA GLY A 185 -21.57 15.95 23.94
C GLY A 185 -21.69 14.44 23.69
N ALA A 186 -22.70 13.98 22.96
CA ALA A 186 -22.75 12.60 22.49
C ALA A 186 -21.80 12.41 21.29
N VAL A 187 -21.14 11.25 21.25
CA VAL A 187 -20.21 10.87 20.18
C VAL A 187 -20.71 9.60 19.50
N GLY A 188 -21.38 9.75 18.37
CA GLY A 188 -21.81 8.65 17.51
C GLY A 188 -20.71 8.17 16.58
N TYR A 189 -20.92 6.99 16.00
CA TYR A 189 -20.08 6.42 14.95
C TYR A 189 -20.93 5.63 13.96
N ALA A 190 -20.63 5.74 12.69
CA ALA A 190 -21.17 4.85 11.67
C ALA A 190 -20.80 3.38 11.98
N GLN A 191 -21.67 2.46 11.60
CA GLN A 191 -21.45 1.02 11.84
C GLN A 191 -20.56 0.40 10.75
N ASP A 192 -20.34 1.11 9.64
CA ASP A 192 -19.52 0.71 8.50
C ASP A 192 -18.14 1.39 8.51
N GLY A 193 -17.45 1.44 7.36
CA GLY A 193 -16.16 2.12 7.19
C GLY A 193 -16.21 3.60 7.51
N GLY A 194 -17.39 4.22 7.46
CA GLY A 194 -17.62 5.63 7.78
C GLY A 194 -17.11 6.05 9.15
N ARG A 195 -17.06 5.14 10.14
CA ARG A 195 -16.50 5.40 11.46
C ARG A 195 -15.05 5.91 11.45
N PHE A 196 -14.33 5.68 10.35
CA PHE A 196 -12.96 6.16 10.13
C PHE A 196 -12.88 7.48 9.36
N LEU A 197 -14.00 8.08 8.99
CA LEU A 197 -14.01 9.42 8.41
C LEU A 197 -13.68 10.46 9.50
N GLY A 198 -13.07 11.57 9.06
CA GLY A 198 -12.75 12.71 9.92
C GLY A 198 -13.65 13.90 9.64
N SER A 199 -13.07 14.90 9.02
CA SER A 199 -13.77 16.07 8.49
C SER A 199 -13.91 15.97 6.97
N THR A 200 -14.55 17.00 6.39
CA THR A 200 -14.60 17.21 4.94
C THR A 200 -13.19 17.28 4.35
N PHE A 201 -13.05 16.79 3.14
CA PHE A 201 -11.82 16.86 2.37
C PHE A 201 -12.15 17.09 0.89
N ASP A 202 -11.15 17.44 0.09
CA ASP A 202 -11.34 17.63 -1.34
C ASP A 202 -11.63 16.30 -2.05
N PRO A 203 -12.83 16.09 -2.62
CA PRO A 203 -13.20 14.86 -3.30
C PRO A 203 -12.68 14.73 -4.73
N SER A 204 -11.90 15.68 -5.25
CA SER A 204 -11.44 15.71 -6.64
C SER A 204 -10.70 14.43 -7.03
N GLY A 205 -9.96 13.82 -6.10
CA GLY A 205 -9.30 12.53 -6.30
C GLY A 205 -10.28 11.38 -6.57
N LEU A 206 -11.47 11.40 -5.95
CA LEU A 206 -12.50 10.37 -6.17
C LEU A 206 -13.09 10.48 -7.58
N TYR A 207 -13.28 11.68 -8.11
CA TYR A 207 -13.73 11.88 -9.50
C TYR A 207 -12.69 11.37 -10.50
N ARG A 208 -11.41 11.65 -10.26
CA ARG A 208 -10.31 11.12 -11.09
C ARG A 208 -10.26 9.60 -11.04
N LEU A 209 -10.33 8.99 -9.84
CA LEU A 209 -10.35 7.54 -9.69
C LEU A 209 -11.51 6.91 -10.46
N ASN A 210 -12.72 7.45 -10.33
CA ASN A 210 -13.89 6.96 -11.05
C ASN A 210 -13.72 7.08 -12.58
N ALA A 211 -13.13 8.18 -13.06
CA ALA A 211 -12.90 8.38 -14.49
C ALA A 211 -11.88 7.37 -15.04
N VAL A 212 -10.76 7.17 -14.32
CA VAL A 212 -9.74 6.18 -14.70
C VAL A 212 -10.33 4.77 -14.70
N ARG A 213 -11.09 4.40 -13.66
CA ARG A 213 -11.70 3.06 -13.59
C ARG A 213 -12.69 2.82 -14.73
N ARG A 214 -13.52 3.79 -15.06
CA ARG A 214 -14.44 3.69 -16.22
C ARG A 214 -13.68 3.53 -17.53
N MET A 215 -12.58 4.29 -17.71
CA MET A 215 -11.74 4.19 -18.91
C MET A 215 -11.11 2.78 -19.01
N LEU A 216 -10.49 2.28 -17.94
CA LEU A 216 -9.88 0.96 -17.93
C LEU A 216 -10.91 -0.15 -18.19
N ASP A 217 -12.11 -0.03 -17.60
CA ASP A 217 -13.22 -0.97 -17.83
C ASP A 217 -13.66 -0.94 -19.31
N ALA A 218 -13.79 0.24 -19.92
CA ALA A 218 -14.19 0.40 -21.34
C ALA A 218 -13.15 -0.20 -22.31
N GLU A 219 -11.86 -0.07 -21.98
CA GLU A 219 -10.76 -0.64 -22.78
C GLU A 219 -10.49 -2.14 -22.41
N GLY A 220 -11.22 -2.70 -21.47
CA GLY A 220 -11.02 -4.08 -21.01
C GLY A 220 -9.65 -4.31 -20.37
N LEU A 221 -9.05 -3.27 -19.78
CA LEU A 221 -7.76 -3.29 -19.10
C LEU A 221 -7.95 -3.64 -17.62
N THR A 222 -7.68 -4.88 -17.27
CA THR A 222 -7.67 -5.36 -15.88
C THR A 222 -6.27 -5.26 -15.28
N THR A 223 -6.17 -5.30 -13.94
CA THR A 223 -4.89 -5.38 -13.24
C THR A 223 -4.04 -6.54 -13.74
N ALA A 224 -4.63 -7.72 -13.95
CA ALA A 224 -3.95 -8.89 -14.52
C ALA A 224 -3.34 -8.61 -15.90
N LYS A 225 -4.12 -8.04 -16.83
CA LYS A 225 -3.64 -7.72 -18.19
C LYS A 225 -2.49 -6.70 -18.17
N ILE A 226 -2.64 -5.65 -17.38
CA ILE A 226 -1.60 -4.61 -17.26
C ILE A 226 -0.34 -5.20 -16.60
N SER A 227 -0.49 -6.00 -15.55
CA SER A 227 0.65 -6.66 -14.88
C SER A 227 1.38 -7.62 -15.83
N ALA A 228 0.65 -8.42 -16.60
CA ALA A 228 1.24 -9.31 -17.59
C ALA A 228 1.99 -8.54 -18.71
N TYR A 229 1.44 -7.40 -19.14
CA TYR A 229 2.10 -6.53 -20.10
C TYR A 229 3.39 -5.92 -19.55
N VAL A 230 3.33 -5.32 -18.36
CA VAL A 230 4.49 -4.73 -17.71
C VAL A 230 5.56 -5.77 -17.41
N ALA A 231 5.17 -6.98 -17.01
CA ALA A 231 6.10 -8.09 -16.77
C ALA A 231 6.89 -8.47 -18.03
N LYS A 232 6.28 -8.35 -19.22
CA LYS A 232 7.01 -8.58 -20.51
C LYS A 232 8.10 -7.51 -20.71
N LEU A 233 7.79 -6.24 -20.44
CA LEU A 233 8.77 -5.16 -20.55
C LEU A 233 9.90 -5.31 -19.53
N GLN A 234 9.56 -5.69 -18.29
CA GLN A 234 10.56 -5.96 -17.25
C GLN A 234 11.48 -7.13 -17.63
N LYS A 235 10.93 -8.23 -18.15
CA LYS A 235 11.73 -9.37 -18.60
C LYS A 235 12.63 -9.00 -19.77
N HIS A 236 12.11 -8.25 -20.75
CA HIS A 236 12.90 -7.74 -21.86
C HIS A 236 14.11 -6.92 -21.36
N PHE A 237 13.90 -6.06 -20.38
CA PHE A 237 14.97 -5.28 -19.75
C PHE A 237 16.00 -6.16 -19.01
N ILE A 238 15.54 -7.15 -18.25
CA ILE A 238 16.42 -8.08 -17.52
C ILE A 238 17.27 -8.90 -18.50
N ASP A 239 16.65 -9.43 -19.57
CA ASP A 239 17.33 -10.25 -20.58
C ASP A 239 18.45 -9.48 -21.30
N ALA A 240 18.31 -8.17 -21.42
CA ALA A 240 19.36 -7.33 -21.99
C ALA A 240 20.61 -7.20 -21.12
N ASN A 241 20.52 -7.59 -19.82
CA ASN A 241 21.62 -7.58 -18.83
C ASN A 241 22.44 -6.28 -18.83
N SER A 242 21.77 -5.14 -18.79
CA SER A 242 22.41 -3.83 -18.89
C SER A 242 22.95 -3.29 -17.56
N LEU A 243 22.70 -4.01 -16.45
CA LEU A 243 23.11 -3.65 -15.08
C LEU A 243 23.84 -4.82 -14.38
N PRO A 244 24.95 -5.35 -14.96
CA PRO A 244 25.61 -6.55 -14.42
C PRO A 244 26.27 -6.34 -13.04
N ASP A 245 26.54 -5.08 -12.65
CA ASP A 245 27.18 -4.74 -11.37
C ASP A 245 26.17 -4.46 -10.26
N PHE A 246 24.90 -4.69 -10.51
CA PHE A 246 23.82 -4.48 -9.57
C PHE A 246 23.08 -5.79 -9.26
N ASP A 247 22.73 -5.98 -8.00
CA ASP A 247 21.91 -7.10 -7.56
C ASP A 247 20.42 -6.80 -7.77
N LEU A 248 19.71 -7.61 -8.53
CA LEU A 248 18.26 -7.54 -8.66
C LEU A 248 17.61 -8.14 -7.42
N LEU A 249 16.99 -7.30 -6.58
CA LEU A 249 16.39 -7.70 -5.30
C LEU A 249 15.06 -8.46 -5.46
N ASN A 250 14.35 -8.25 -6.58
CA ASN A 250 13.07 -8.90 -6.88
C ASN A 250 13.11 -9.63 -8.22
N PRO A 251 13.90 -10.69 -8.36
CA PRO A 251 13.89 -11.51 -9.58
C PRO A 251 12.51 -12.15 -9.78
N PHE A 252 12.16 -12.44 -11.04
CA PHE A 252 10.93 -13.16 -11.33
C PHE A 252 10.98 -14.56 -10.74
N GLY A 253 9.94 -14.89 -9.98
CA GLY A 253 9.66 -16.20 -9.42
C GLY A 253 8.33 -16.76 -9.89
N THR A 254 7.72 -17.60 -9.09
CA THR A 254 6.34 -18.04 -9.27
C THR A 254 5.37 -17.02 -8.65
N GLY A 255 4.28 -16.69 -9.33
CA GLY A 255 3.24 -15.77 -8.84
C GLY A 255 3.41 -14.32 -9.28
N ASN A 256 2.84 -13.42 -8.49
CA ASN A 256 2.83 -11.99 -8.77
C ASN A 256 4.24 -11.37 -8.69
N HIS A 257 4.44 -10.31 -9.46
CA HIS A 257 5.67 -9.52 -9.44
C HIS A 257 5.33 -8.04 -9.26
N ALA A 258 6.17 -7.30 -8.52
CA ALA A 258 6.03 -5.86 -8.37
C ALA A 258 6.18 -5.15 -9.72
N ARG A 259 5.50 -4.01 -9.90
CA ARG A 259 5.56 -3.25 -11.16
C ARG A 259 6.82 -2.41 -11.31
N PHE A 260 7.87 -2.73 -10.59
CA PHE A 260 9.19 -2.13 -10.74
C PHE A 260 10.26 -3.17 -10.44
N LEU A 261 11.43 -2.96 -11.01
CA LEU A 261 12.65 -3.70 -10.74
C LEU A 261 13.48 -2.92 -9.73
N ALA A 262 14.01 -3.58 -8.71
CA ALA A 262 14.82 -3.00 -7.67
C ALA A 262 16.26 -3.50 -7.78
N TYR A 263 17.16 -2.63 -8.25
CA TYR A 263 18.58 -2.94 -8.45
C TYR A 263 19.42 -2.31 -7.35
N LYS A 264 20.05 -3.15 -6.54
CA LYS A 264 20.93 -2.70 -5.45
C LYS A 264 22.37 -2.63 -5.91
N GLY A 265 23.02 -1.50 -5.64
CA GLY A 265 24.45 -1.33 -5.92
C GLY A 265 24.97 -0.02 -5.36
N PRO A 266 26.31 0.07 -5.11
CA PRO A 266 26.92 1.24 -4.49
C PRO A 266 26.75 2.52 -5.31
N ASP A 267 26.65 2.39 -6.64
CA ASP A 267 26.55 3.52 -7.56
C ASP A 267 25.11 3.88 -7.94
N ALA A 268 24.10 3.37 -7.24
CA ALA A 268 22.68 3.57 -7.55
C ALA A 268 22.31 5.06 -7.66
N ALA A 269 22.79 5.90 -6.73
CA ALA A 269 22.52 7.34 -6.76
C ALA A 269 23.23 8.05 -7.93
N ALA A 270 24.46 7.67 -8.25
CA ALA A 270 25.20 8.23 -9.39
C ALA A 270 24.55 7.83 -10.70
N LEU A 271 24.11 6.57 -10.83
CA LEU A 271 23.41 6.09 -12.00
C LEU A 271 22.05 6.78 -12.19
N HIS A 272 21.30 6.97 -11.11
CA HIS A 272 20.04 7.75 -11.13
C HIS A 272 20.27 9.15 -11.70
N ALA A 273 21.25 9.89 -11.17
CA ALA A 273 21.58 11.25 -11.65
C ALA A 273 22.03 11.27 -13.13
N GLN A 274 22.80 10.26 -13.54
CA GLN A 274 23.22 10.12 -14.94
C GLN A 274 22.01 9.88 -15.87
N LEU A 275 21.09 9.00 -15.49
CA LEU A 275 19.87 8.72 -16.24
C LEU A 275 18.96 9.95 -16.33
N GLU A 276 18.80 10.68 -15.21
CA GLU A 276 18.01 11.92 -15.16
C GLU A 276 18.58 12.97 -16.15
N SER A 277 19.92 13.11 -16.22
CA SER A 277 20.58 14.02 -17.18
C SER A 277 20.32 13.68 -18.66
N ARG A 278 19.86 12.45 -18.93
CA ARG A 278 19.47 11.94 -20.24
C ARG A 278 17.95 11.83 -20.42
N ASN A 279 17.18 12.50 -19.57
CA ASN A 279 15.71 12.49 -19.54
C ASN A 279 15.11 11.08 -19.28
N VAL A 280 15.81 10.22 -18.57
CA VAL A 280 15.31 8.95 -18.07
C VAL A 280 14.99 9.09 -16.59
N ILE A 281 13.69 9.12 -16.27
CA ILE A 281 13.22 9.28 -14.89
C ILE A 281 13.16 7.91 -14.23
N THR A 282 13.95 7.74 -13.20
CA THR A 282 13.96 6.57 -12.32
C THR A 282 13.69 7.02 -10.88
N ASP A 283 13.78 6.13 -9.91
CA ASP A 283 13.74 6.49 -8.50
C ASP A 283 14.86 5.78 -7.76
N VAL A 284 15.45 6.45 -6.78
CA VAL A 284 16.53 5.89 -5.97
C VAL A 284 16.22 5.99 -4.48
N ARG A 285 16.49 4.91 -3.75
CA ARG A 285 16.33 4.82 -2.29
C ARG A 285 17.60 4.23 -1.70
N SER A 286 18.39 5.07 -1.04
CA SER A 286 19.72 4.70 -0.55
C SER A 286 20.58 4.12 -1.68
N ASP A 287 20.89 2.84 -1.62
CA ASP A 287 21.69 2.08 -2.59
C ASP A 287 20.85 1.24 -3.58
N VAL A 288 19.55 1.51 -3.68
CA VAL A 288 18.62 0.80 -4.59
C VAL A 288 18.07 1.75 -5.63
N LEU A 289 18.36 1.46 -6.90
CA LEU A 289 17.75 2.08 -8.08
C LEU A 289 16.48 1.31 -8.42
N ARG A 290 15.36 2.02 -8.61
CA ARG A 290 14.09 1.42 -9.03
C ARG A 290 13.76 1.83 -10.47
N ILE A 291 13.49 0.83 -11.31
CA ILE A 291 13.11 0.99 -12.71
C ILE A 291 11.71 0.43 -12.87
N GLY A 292 10.75 1.29 -13.24
CA GLY A 292 9.37 0.92 -13.46
C GLY A 292 8.95 1.15 -14.90
N PHE A 293 8.07 0.29 -15.40
CA PHE A 293 7.43 0.45 -16.70
C PHE A 293 5.92 0.62 -16.52
N GLY A 294 5.34 1.52 -17.30
CA GLY A 294 3.90 1.77 -17.32
C GLY A 294 3.24 1.11 -18.54
N LEU A 295 1.92 1.12 -18.52
CA LEU A 295 1.10 0.59 -19.64
C LEU A 295 1.21 1.42 -20.94
N TYR A 296 1.83 2.60 -20.86
CA TYR A 296 2.02 3.56 -21.97
C TYR A 296 3.41 3.45 -22.61
N GLN A 297 4.27 2.57 -22.12
CA GLN A 297 5.59 2.29 -22.68
C GLN A 297 5.56 1.00 -23.47
N ASP A 298 6.51 0.82 -24.39
CA ASP A 298 6.62 -0.35 -25.24
C ASP A 298 8.06 -0.93 -25.25
N ALA A 299 8.31 -1.90 -26.12
CA ALA A 299 9.61 -2.54 -26.22
C ALA A 299 10.70 -1.59 -26.74
N GLU A 300 10.35 -0.61 -27.59
CA GLU A 300 11.31 0.37 -28.12
C GLU A 300 11.79 1.32 -27.01
N ASP A 301 10.90 1.66 -26.05
CA ASP A 301 11.29 2.44 -24.86
C ASP A 301 12.28 1.67 -23.99
N VAL A 302 12.08 0.35 -23.85
CA VAL A 302 13.02 -0.53 -23.12
C VAL A 302 14.37 -0.59 -23.84
N ASP A 303 14.38 -0.80 -25.16
CA ASP A 303 15.61 -0.86 -25.99
C ASP A 303 16.40 0.45 -25.89
N ARG A 304 15.70 1.60 -25.94
CA ARG A 304 16.31 2.93 -25.77
C ARG A 304 16.96 3.08 -24.40
N LEU A 305 16.32 2.61 -23.34
CA LEU A 305 16.90 2.61 -21.99
C LEU A 305 18.15 1.74 -21.92
N VAL A 306 18.11 0.55 -22.54
CA VAL A 306 19.27 -0.37 -22.61
C VAL A 306 20.45 0.26 -23.36
N GLU A 307 20.21 0.93 -24.49
CA GLU A 307 21.24 1.66 -25.23
C GLU A 307 21.88 2.77 -24.39
N ILE A 308 21.05 3.57 -23.69
CA ILE A 308 21.54 4.61 -22.78
C ILE A 308 22.43 4.03 -21.67
N LEU A 309 22.04 2.89 -21.11
CA LEU A 309 22.82 2.21 -20.08
C LEU A 309 24.13 1.61 -20.58
N ARG A 310 24.20 1.12 -21.82
CA ARG A 310 25.41 0.58 -22.45
C ARG A 310 26.39 1.65 -22.91
N ALA A 311 25.91 2.86 -23.16
CA ALA A 311 26.74 4.02 -23.55
C ALA A 311 27.29 4.82 -22.34
N ARG A 312 27.44 4.16 -21.21
CA ARG A 312 28.02 4.73 -19.97
C ARG A 312 29.53 4.91 -20.06
#